data_dc640f82eeb5731f420228594c866387
#
_entry.id   dc640f82eeb5731f420228594c866387
#
_cell.length_a   1.000
_cell.length_b   1.000
_cell.length_c   1.000
_cell.angle_alpha   90.00
_cell.angle_beta   90.00
_cell.angle_gamma   90.00
#
_symmetry.space_group_name_H-M   'P 1'
#
loop_
_entity.id
_entity.type
_entity.pdbx_description
1 polymer ?
#
loop_
_entity_poly.entity_id
_entity_poly.type
_entity_poly.pdbx_seq_one_letter_code
_entity_poly.pdbx_strand_id
1 'polypeptide(L)'
;QKRGLIYKYFKIALSNLSSKKNFYITKRRDSSSLKKTIDNSSIYLQDVYIDKSISINVEELSKFKDLIMKMPEPRALKIDVQGGEFDLLKGSEGILKKFKYIFIEISFFNIYLETGSCENIFKILCNEGFKEIFSYNKLIRRDKLISKDYLFEKDI
;
A
#
# COMPACT_ATOMS: atom_id res chain seq x y z
N GLN A 1 23.94 -22.83 -9.24
CA GLN A 1 23.34 -21.94 -10.25
C GLN A 1 22.69 -20.76 -9.52
N LYS A 2 23.18 -19.54 -9.71
CA LYS A 2 22.49 -18.33 -9.27
C LYS A 2 21.19 -18.22 -10.09
N ARG A 3 20.04 -18.52 -9.48
CA ARG A 3 18.75 -18.21 -10.09
C ARG A 3 18.65 -16.69 -10.19
N GLY A 4 18.73 -16.15 -11.40
CA GLY A 4 18.52 -14.73 -11.63
C GLY A 4 17.10 -14.36 -11.21
N LEU A 5 16.96 -13.22 -10.50
CA LEU A 5 15.65 -12.65 -10.19
C LEU A 5 14.96 -12.26 -11.51
N ILE A 6 13.79 -12.84 -11.75
CA ILE A 6 12.92 -12.41 -12.85
C ILE A 6 11.99 -11.34 -12.29
N TYR A 7 12.06 -10.13 -12.83
CA TYR A 7 11.18 -9.03 -12.44
C TYR A 7 10.47 -8.44 -13.66
N LYS A 8 9.29 -7.88 -13.42
CA LYS A 8 8.52 -7.11 -14.41
C LYS A 8 8.09 -5.80 -13.77
N TYR A 9 8.36 -4.71 -14.46
CA TYR A 9 8.06 -3.36 -13.99
C TYR A 9 6.88 -2.79 -14.78
N PHE A 10 5.97 -2.10 -14.06
CA PHE A 10 4.84 -1.37 -14.63
C PHE A 10 4.90 0.08 -14.14
N LYS A 11 4.85 1.02 -15.07
CA LYS A 11 4.85 2.45 -14.77
C LYS A 11 3.42 2.93 -14.50
N ILE A 12 2.83 2.46 -13.42
CA ILE A 12 1.46 2.76 -12.97
C ILE A 12 1.44 2.89 -11.45
N ALA A 13 0.36 3.45 -10.90
CA ALA A 13 -0.01 3.27 -9.50
C ALA A 13 -1.23 2.34 -9.39
N LEU A 14 -1.41 1.73 -8.21
CA LEU A 14 -2.56 0.89 -7.91
C LEU A 14 -3.53 1.62 -6.99
N SER A 15 -4.84 1.50 -7.27
CA SER A 15 -5.92 2.10 -6.47
C SER A 15 -7.23 1.32 -6.70
N ASN A 16 -8.35 1.88 -6.25
CA ASN A 16 -9.68 1.27 -6.33
C ASN A 16 -10.38 1.41 -7.69
N LEU A 17 -9.88 2.26 -8.57
CA LEU A 17 -10.46 2.51 -9.91
C LEU A 17 -9.38 2.84 -10.90
N SER A 18 -9.52 2.29 -12.11
CA SER A 18 -8.66 2.61 -13.25
C SER A 18 -8.99 4.00 -13.79
N SER A 19 -8.00 4.87 -13.80
CA SER A 19 -8.15 6.26 -14.20
C SER A 19 -6.81 6.95 -14.39
N LYS A 20 -6.84 8.24 -14.74
CA LYS A 20 -5.70 9.14 -14.57
C LYS A 20 -5.88 9.94 -13.29
N LYS A 21 -4.87 9.95 -12.43
CA LYS A 21 -4.87 10.72 -11.17
C LYS A 21 -3.58 11.53 -11.04
N ASN A 22 -3.64 12.57 -10.24
CA ASN A 22 -2.45 13.28 -9.81
C ASN A 22 -1.66 12.42 -8.82
N PHE A 23 -0.37 12.32 -9.05
CA PHE A 23 0.60 11.76 -8.11
C PHE A 23 1.41 12.90 -7.52
N TYR A 24 1.36 13.05 -6.22
CA TYR A 24 2.00 14.12 -5.48
C TYR A 24 3.40 13.69 -5.08
N ILE A 25 4.39 14.33 -5.67
CA ILE A 25 5.80 14.10 -5.39
C ILE A 25 6.20 15.01 -4.25
N THR A 26 6.57 14.43 -3.12
CA THR A 26 7.03 15.17 -1.95
C THR A 26 8.53 15.41 -2.01
N LYS A 27 9.03 16.38 -1.22
CA LYS A 27 10.46 16.60 -1.04
C LYS A 27 11.15 15.31 -0.58
N ARG A 28 10.56 14.65 0.39
CA ARG A 28 10.93 13.29 0.80
C ARG A 28 10.31 12.28 -0.16
N ARG A 29 11.07 11.81 -1.14
CA ARG A 29 10.58 11.03 -2.29
C ARG A 29 9.87 9.73 -1.94
N ASP A 30 10.27 9.06 -0.86
CA ASP A 30 9.67 7.82 -0.36
C ASP A 30 8.26 8.02 0.25
N SER A 31 7.86 9.28 0.46
CA SER A 31 6.53 9.66 0.95
C SER A 31 5.62 10.22 -0.15
N SER A 32 6.00 10.04 -1.43
CA SER A 32 5.17 10.46 -2.58
C SER A 32 3.97 9.55 -2.75
N SER A 33 2.79 10.11 -3.11
CA SER A 33 1.52 9.39 -3.04
C SER A 33 0.49 9.89 -4.06
N LEU A 34 -0.56 9.07 -4.30
CA LEU A 34 -1.81 9.50 -4.92
C LEU A 34 -2.64 10.41 -3.99
N LYS A 35 -2.34 10.42 -2.70
CA LYS A 35 -3.01 11.23 -1.68
C LYS A 35 -2.22 12.51 -1.41
N LYS A 36 -2.92 13.62 -1.21
CA LYS A 36 -2.28 14.85 -0.74
C LYS A 36 -1.87 14.71 0.72
N THR A 37 -0.76 15.32 1.09
CA THR A 37 -0.39 15.47 2.50
C THR A 37 -1.34 16.46 3.20
N ILE A 38 -1.60 16.24 4.48
CA ILE A 38 -2.31 17.22 5.31
C ILE A 38 -1.41 18.42 5.62
N ASP A 39 -2.02 19.56 5.91
CA ASP A 39 -1.30 20.70 6.46
C ASP A 39 -0.62 20.29 7.77
N ASN A 40 0.60 20.77 7.99
CA ASN A 40 1.42 20.41 9.15
C ASN A 40 1.86 18.93 9.26
N SER A 41 1.74 18.12 8.20
CA SER A 41 2.28 16.74 8.19
C SER A 41 3.78 16.70 8.50
N SER A 42 4.53 17.75 8.15
CA SER A 42 5.95 17.92 8.47
C SER A 42 6.27 17.95 9.97
N ILE A 43 5.28 18.19 10.84
CA ILE A 43 5.43 18.08 12.29
C ILE A 43 5.76 16.64 12.71
N TYR A 44 5.25 15.65 11.99
CA TYR A 44 5.42 14.23 12.28
C TYR A 44 6.47 13.57 11.40
N LEU A 45 6.58 13.99 10.13
CA LEU A 45 7.60 13.51 9.20
C LEU A 45 8.25 14.70 8.49
N GLN A 46 9.57 14.79 8.58
CA GLN A 46 10.34 15.84 7.93
C GLN A 46 10.21 15.73 6.40
N ASP A 47 10.10 16.87 5.71
CA ASP A 47 10.13 17.00 4.25
C ASP A 47 8.99 16.29 3.49
N VAL A 48 7.82 16.04 4.11
CA VAL A 48 6.65 15.45 3.44
C VAL A 48 5.74 16.45 2.73
N TYR A 49 6.16 17.71 2.57
CA TYR A 49 5.40 18.68 1.76
C TYR A 49 5.53 18.38 0.26
N ILE A 50 4.47 18.73 -0.48
CA ILE A 50 4.39 18.49 -1.92
C ILE A 50 5.34 19.44 -2.66
N ASP A 51 6.28 18.87 -3.41
CA ASP A 51 7.20 19.59 -4.29
C ASP A 51 6.55 19.85 -5.66
N LYS A 52 5.90 18.84 -6.23
CA LYS A 52 5.17 18.92 -7.49
C LYS A 52 4.17 17.79 -7.63
N SER A 53 3.30 17.90 -8.64
CA SER A 53 2.41 16.81 -9.04
C SER A 53 2.57 16.46 -10.51
N ILE A 54 2.34 15.19 -10.84
CA ILE A 54 2.33 14.68 -12.21
C ILE A 54 1.07 13.85 -12.42
N SER A 55 0.56 13.81 -13.65
CA SER A 55 -0.55 12.92 -13.99
C SER A 55 -0.02 11.54 -14.35
N ILE A 56 -0.54 10.50 -13.72
CA ILE A 56 -0.16 9.10 -13.98
C ILE A 56 -1.38 8.21 -14.22
N ASN A 57 -1.16 7.09 -14.88
CA ASN A 57 -2.16 6.04 -14.99
C ASN A 57 -2.27 5.29 -13.67
N VAL A 58 -3.50 5.02 -13.29
CA VAL A 58 -3.86 4.26 -12.09
C VAL A 58 -4.69 3.06 -12.53
N GLU A 59 -4.41 1.90 -11.95
CA GLU A 59 -5.11 0.66 -12.25
C GLU A 59 -5.54 -0.07 -10.97
N GLU A 60 -6.47 -0.99 -11.11
CA GLU A 60 -6.87 -1.93 -10.07
C GLU A 60 -5.96 -3.16 -10.11
N LEU A 61 -5.58 -3.70 -8.94
CA LEU A 61 -4.77 -4.92 -8.87
C LEU A 61 -5.49 -6.12 -9.51
N SER A 62 -6.81 -6.16 -9.41
CA SER A 62 -7.66 -7.20 -10.01
C SER A 62 -7.44 -7.38 -11.52
N LYS A 63 -7.07 -6.34 -12.25
CA LYS A 63 -6.75 -6.39 -13.68
C LYS A 63 -5.48 -7.18 -14.02
N PHE A 64 -4.62 -7.40 -13.05
CA PHE A 64 -3.38 -8.17 -13.20
C PHE A 64 -3.55 -9.65 -12.85
N LYS A 65 -4.80 -10.13 -12.73
CA LYS A 65 -5.13 -11.51 -12.34
C LYS A 65 -4.35 -12.54 -13.14
N ASP A 66 -4.35 -12.45 -14.47
CA ASP A 66 -3.68 -13.43 -15.33
C ASP A 66 -2.16 -13.46 -15.14
N LEU A 67 -1.57 -12.31 -14.85
CA LEU A 67 -0.17 -12.20 -14.53
C LEU A 67 0.14 -12.83 -13.16
N ILE A 68 -0.67 -12.50 -12.15
CA ILE A 68 -0.53 -13.02 -10.78
C ILE A 68 -0.68 -14.55 -10.77
N MET A 69 -1.65 -15.07 -11.53
CA MET A 69 -1.88 -16.53 -11.61
C MET A 69 -0.72 -17.31 -12.25
N LYS A 70 0.12 -16.65 -13.06
CA LYS A 70 1.34 -17.23 -13.63
C LYS A 70 2.55 -17.20 -12.69
N MET A 71 2.45 -16.47 -11.57
CA MET A 71 3.51 -16.45 -10.56
C MET A 71 3.52 -17.76 -9.78
N PRO A 72 4.71 -18.28 -9.41
CA PRO A 72 4.82 -19.46 -8.57
C PRO A 72 4.20 -19.23 -7.18
N GLU A 73 3.75 -20.30 -6.56
CA GLU A 73 3.32 -20.30 -5.16
C GLU A 73 4.49 -20.65 -4.22
N PRO A 74 4.45 -20.21 -2.96
CA PRO A 74 3.46 -19.29 -2.38
C PRO A 74 3.66 -17.85 -2.88
N ARG A 75 2.54 -17.12 -3.14
CA ARG A 75 2.58 -15.73 -3.58
C ARG A 75 2.54 -14.78 -2.39
N ALA A 76 3.30 -13.71 -2.47
CA ALA A 76 3.29 -12.64 -1.49
C ALA A 76 3.00 -11.29 -2.17
N LEU A 77 2.27 -10.43 -1.48
CA LEU A 77 1.97 -9.06 -1.90
C LEU A 77 2.56 -8.08 -0.89
N LYS A 78 3.46 -7.19 -1.33
CA LYS A 78 3.87 -6.04 -0.53
C LYS A 78 3.04 -4.82 -0.92
N ILE A 79 2.45 -4.14 0.06
CA ILE A 79 1.68 -2.90 -0.08
C ILE A 79 2.39 -1.81 0.70
N ASP A 80 2.81 -0.76 -0.02
CA ASP A 80 3.51 0.40 0.51
C ASP A 80 3.24 1.56 -0.47
N VAL A 81 2.06 2.17 -0.31
CA VAL A 81 1.52 3.17 -1.25
C VAL A 81 1.18 4.50 -0.58
N GLN A 82 1.73 4.69 0.61
CA GLN A 82 1.76 5.95 1.32
C GLN A 82 0.38 6.61 1.46
N GLY A 83 -0.52 5.93 2.22
CA GLY A 83 -1.89 6.38 2.51
C GLY A 83 -2.95 5.92 1.51
N GLY A 84 -2.57 5.17 0.47
CA GLY A 84 -3.47 4.58 -0.52
C GLY A 84 -3.84 3.11 -0.26
N GLU A 85 -3.43 2.52 0.86
CA GLU A 85 -3.54 1.08 1.17
C GLU A 85 -4.98 0.59 1.11
N PHE A 86 -5.91 1.35 1.69
CA PHE A 86 -7.33 1.02 1.67
C PHE A 86 -7.91 1.00 0.25
N ASP A 87 -7.58 2.01 -0.57
CA ASP A 87 -8.04 2.08 -1.95
C ASP A 87 -7.45 0.93 -2.78
N LEU A 88 -6.16 0.59 -2.59
CA LEU A 88 -5.54 -0.55 -3.27
C LEU A 88 -6.24 -1.85 -2.90
N LEU A 89 -6.51 -2.09 -1.61
CA LEU A 89 -7.22 -3.28 -1.15
C LEU A 89 -8.63 -3.38 -1.76
N LYS A 90 -9.36 -2.28 -1.89
CA LYS A 90 -10.65 -2.24 -2.60
C LYS A 90 -10.51 -2.59 -4.08
N GLY A 91 -9.46 -2.09 -4.76
CA GLY A 91 -9.16 -2.44 -6.16
C GLY A 91 -8.57 -3.85 -6.35
N SER A 92 -8.48 -4.61 -5.26
CA SER A 92 -7.94 -5.97 -5.25
C SER A 92 -9.03 -7.04 -5.08
N GLU A 93 -10.29 -6.69 -5.24
CA GLU A 93 -11.42 -7.60 -5.05
C GLU A 93 -11.26 -8.88 -5.88
N GLY A 94 -11.48 -10.02 -5.24
CA GLY A 94 -11.39 -11.35 -5.85
C GLY A 94 -9.97 -11.84 -6.14
N ILE A 95 -8.93 -10.99 -6.03
CA ILE A 95 -7.54 -11.39 -6.28
C ILE A 95 -6.72 -11.57 -4.99
N LEU A 96 -7.09 -10.91 -3.88
CA LEU A 96 -6.37 -11.03 -2.61
C LEU A 96 -6.25 -12.47 -2.14
N LYS A 97 -7.30 -13.27 -2.31
CA LYS A 97 -7.31 -14.71 -1.96
C LYS A 97 -6.28 -15.56 -2.71
N LYS A 98 -5.58 -15.02 -3.70
CA LYS A 98 -4.52 -15.70 -4.45
C LYS A 98 -3.13 -15.49 -3.86
N PHE A 99 -3.03 -14.67 -2.83
CA PHE A 99 -1.80 -14.47 -2.08
C PHE A 99 -1.86 -15.26 -0.77
N LYS A 100 -0.73 -15.87 -0.40
CA LYS A 100 -0.54 -16.49 0.91
C LYS A 100 -0.14 -15.46 1.96
N TYR A 101 0.69 -14.51 1.56
CA TYR A 101 1.22 -13.48 2.45
C TYR A 101 0.89 -12.08 1.94
N ILE A 102 0.50 -11.20 2.85
CA ILE A 102 0.39 -9.76 2.60
C ILE A 102 1.27 -9.04 3.61
N PHE A 103 2.17 -8.22 3.08
CA PHE A 103 3.05 -7.35 3.80
C PHE A 103 2.60 -5.91 3.57
N ILE A 104 2.18 -5.19 4.62
CA ILE A 104 1.54 -3.89 4.49
C ILE A 104 1.98 -2.92 5.60
N GLU A 105 2.31 -1.67 5.24
CA GLU A 105 2.40 -0.59 6.20
C GLU A 105 0.99 -0.05 6.48
N ILE A 106 0.63 0.07 7.75
CA ILE A 106 -0.65 0.64 8.18
C ILE A 106 -0.39 1.88 9.02
N SER A 107 -0.96 3.01 8.56
CA SER A 107 -0.89 4.27 9.26
C SER A 107 -2.02 4.37 10.29
N PHE A 108 -1.67 4.74 11.52
CA PHE A 108 -2.60 5.04 12.64
C PHE A 108 -2.84 6.54 12.80
N PHE A 109 -2.00 7.32 12.15
CA PHE A 109 -2.12 8.77 12.13
C PHE A 109 -2.15 9.25 10.68
N ASN A 110 -3.17 10.05 10.36
CA ASN A 110 -3.34 10.53 9.00
C ASN A 110 -2.30 11.61 8.68
N ILE A 111 -1.34 11.26 7.83
CA ILE A 111 -0.38 12.19 7.21
C ILE A 111 -0.92 12.66 5.86
N TYR A 112 -1.79 11.88 5.26
CA TYR A 112 -2.42 12.11 3.97
C TYR A 112 -3.92 12.35 4.13
N LEU A 113 -4.51 13.10 3.19
CA LEU A 113 -5.95 13.32 3.10
C LEU A 113 -6.64 12.07 2.53
N GLU A 114 -7.90 11.87 2.91
CA GLU A 114 -8.78 10.84 2.34
C GLU A 114 -8.21 9.43 2.41
N THR A 115 -7.47 9.12 3.45
CA THR A 115 -7.02 7.77 3.75
C THR A 115 -8.16 6.94 4.34
N GLY A 116 -8.19 5.65 4.06
CA GLY A 116 -9.06 4.73 4.81
C GLY A 116 -8.58 4.58 6.25
N SER A 117 -9.50 4.27 7.17
CA SER A 117 -9.11 3.99 8.55
C SER A 117 -8.37 2.65 8.65
N CYS A 118 -7.50 2.52 9.65
CA CYS A 118 -6.78 1.27 9.91
C CYS A 118 -7.75 0.11 10.18
N GLU A 119 -8.87 0.36 10.88
CA GLU A 119 -9.91 -0.63 11.15
C GLU A 119 -10.51 -1.19 9.86
N ASN A 120 -10.74 -0.35 8.86
CA ASN A 120 -11.25 -0.78 7.57
C ASN A 120 -10.24 -1.65 6.80
N ILE A 121 -8.95 -1.36 6.89
CA ILE A 121 -7.88 -2.18 6.31
C ILE A 121 -7.88 -3.57 6.97
N PHE A 122 -7.87 -3.63 8.31
CA PHE A 122 -7.93 -4.89 9.05
C PHE A 122 -9.20 -5.68 8.71
N LYS A 123 -10.36 -5.00 8.63
CA LYS A 123 -11.63 -5.63 8.28
C LYS A 123 -11.61 -6.29 6.91
N ILE A 124 -11.05 -5.62 5.88
CA ILE A 124 -10.90 -6.22 4.54
C ILE A 124 -10.03 -7.46 4.63
N LEU A 125 -8.85 -7.36 5.25
CA LEU A 125 -7.91 -8.48 5.35
C LEU A 125 -8.50 -9.67 6.11
N CYS A 126 -9.16 -9.43 7.24
CA CYS A 126 -9.85 -10.48 8.01
C CYS A 126 -10.98 -11.13 7.21
N ASN A 127 -11.80 -10.35 6.50
CA ASN A 127 -12.89 -10.87 5.66
C ASN A 127 -12.37 -11.75 4.51
N GLU A 128 -11.18 -11.44 3.99
CA GLU A 128 -10.49 -12.26 2.98
C GLU A 128 -9.76 -13.48 3.59
N GLY A 129 -9.83 -13.66 4.91
CA GLY A 129 -9.27 -14.81 5.64
C GLY A 129 -7.82 -14.66 6.06
N PHE A 130 -7.26 -13.45 6.02
CA PHE A 130 -5.91 -13.18 6.49
C PHE A 130 -5.86 -12.99 8.01
N LYS A 131 -4.82 -13.51 8.65
CA LYS A 131 -4.52 -13.33 10.08
C LYS A 131 -3.18 -12.63 10.22
N GLU A 132 -3.08 -11.66 11.13
CA GLU A 132 -1.80 -11.09 11.53
C GLU A 132 -0.93 -12.17 12.17
N ILE A 133 0.29 -12.36 11.65
CA ILE A 133 1.26 -13.29 12.21
C ILE A 133 2.47 -12.56 12.78
N PHE A 134 2.75 -11.35 12.31
CA PHE A 134 3.87 -10.56 12.79
C PHE A 134 3.68 -9.06 12.51
N SER A 135 4.29 -8.22 13.37
CA SER A 135 4.32 -6.77 13.14
C SER A 135 5.62 -6.16 13.70
N TYR A 136 6.15 -5.14 13.01
CA TYR A 136 7.44 -4.51 13.32
C TYR A 136 7.49 -3.06 12.81
N ASN A 137 8.68 -2.43 12.84
CA ASN A 137 8.91 -1.06 12.34
C ASN A 137 7.90 -0.02 12.85
N LYS A 138 7.70 0.02 14.18
CA LYS A 138 6.85 1.08 14.76
C LYS A 138 7.49 2.44 14.54
N LEU A 139 6.84 3.28 13.76
CA LEU A 139 7.18 4.68 13.67
C LEU A 139 6.42 5.45 14.75
N ILE A 140 7.14 5.94 15.76
CA ILE A 140 6.58 6.77 16.83
C ILE A 140 7.15 8.17 16.71
N ARG A 141 6.30 9.19 16.78
CA ARG A 141 6.67 10.62 16.82
C ARG A 141 5.80 11.35 17.82
N ARG A 142 6.43 12.13 18.70
CA ARG A 142 5.73 12.89 19.75
C ARG A 142 4.74 12.01 20.52
N ASP A 143 5.19 10.83 20.96
CA ASP A 143 4.43 9.83 21.72
C ASP A 143 3.18 9.31 21.00
N LYS A 144 3.06 9.55 19.69
CA LYS A 144 2.00 8.99 18.84
C LYS A 144 2.56 7.91 17.93
N LEU A 145 1.84 6.80 17.82
CA LEU A 145 2.09 5.78 16.82
C LEU A 145 1.63 6.33 15.46
N ILE A 146 2.56 6.50 14.52
CA ILE A 146 2.29 7.01 13.19
C ILE A 146 1.97 5.87 12.24
N SER A 147 2.84 4.89 12.15
CA SER A 147 2.66 3.71 11.30
C SER A 147 3.33 2.48 11.88
N LYS A 148 2.98 1.34 11.35
CA LYS A 148 3.55 0.05 11.70
C LYS A 148 3.43 -0.90 10.51
N ASP A 149 4.44 -1.71 10.29
CA ASP A 149 4.46 -2.76 9.30
C ASP A 149 3.82 -4.04 9.84
N TYR A 150 2.99 -4.68 9.03
CA TYR A 150 2.30 -5.91 9.35
C TYR A 150 2.57 -7.00 8.32
N LEU A 151 2.72 -8.21 8.78
CA LEU A 151 2.69 -9.42 7.97
C LEU A 151 1.43 -10.22 8.29
N PHE A 152 0.63 -10.42 7.27
CA PHE A 152 -0.56 -11.26 7.33
C PHE A 152 -0.32 -12.56 6.55
N GLU A 153 -0.89 -13.65 7.06
CA GLU A 153 -0.91 -14.95 6.40
C GLU A 153 -2.34 -15.44 6.26
N LYS A 154 -2.59 -16.16 5.18
CA LYS A 154 -3.83 -16.87 4.93
C LYS A 154 -3.56 -18.36 4.75
N ASP A 155 -4.37 -19.19 5.40
CA ASP A 155 -4.42 -20.63 5.14
C ASP A 155 -5.00 -20.85 3.74
N ILE A 156 -4.26 -21.57 2.88
CA ILE A 156 -4.65 -21.88 1.50
C ILE A 156 -5.13 -23.34 1.44
#